data_5758a7f122dc342fbf4c8d01e8ae82a2
#
_entry.id   5758a7f122dc342fbf4c8d01e8ae82a2
#
_cell.length_a   1.000
_cell.length_b   1.000
_cell.length_c   1.000
_cell.angle_alpha   90.00
_cell.angle_beta   90.00
_cell.angle_gamma   90.00
#
_symmetry.space_group_name_H-M   'P 1'
#
loop_
_entity.id
_entity.type
_entity.pdbx_description
1 polymer ?
#
loop_
_entity_poly.entity_id
_entity_poly.type
_entity_poly.pdbx_seq_one_letter_code
_entity_poly.pdbx_strand_id
1 'polypeptide(L)'
;MDYMGEEAEVSLLEATTPQLEVRGMSFEAWRKEFSVRLRRAADRVRQAYCRQTEDGAVAEATISTRVLLRFRDLLLLSYRSPVMKNEPRAALRRAMKIALTDCLEDAGALAVEKLVELEIGDIGKHIA
;
A
#
# COMPACT_ATOMS: atom_id res chain seq x y z
N MET A 1 -2.23 10.02 -17.73
CA MET A 1 -1.81 9.86 -16.32
C MET A 1 -2.63 8.79 -15.67
N ASP A 2 -1.94 7.79 -15.11
CA ASP A 2 -2.61 6.62 -14.57
C ASP A 2 -2.93 6.76 -13.08
N TYR A 3 -2.61 7.88 -12.46
CA TYR A 3 -2.89 8.11 -11.04
C TYR A 3 -3.12 9.59 -10.76
N MET A 4 -3.81 9.82 -9.67
CA MET A 4 -4.20 11.16 -9.22
C MET A 4 -3.04 11.90 -8.57
N GLY A 5 -3.17 13.20 -8.40
CA GLY A 5 -2.23 13.99 -7.60
C GLY A 5 -2.24 13.54 -6.14
N GLU A 6 -1.21 13.91 -5.39
CA GLU A 6 -1.00 13.44 -4.01
C GLU A 6 -2.21 13.72 -3.11
N GLU A 7 -2.68 14.97 -3.06
CA GLU A 7 -3.80 15.31 -2.19
C GLU A 7 -5.08 14.61 -2.57
N ALA A 8 -5.36 14.49 -3.86
CA ALA A 8 -6.56 13.82 -4.34
C ALA A 8 -6.51 12.33 -4.03
N GLU A 9 -5.36 11.70 -4.21
CA GLU A 9 -5.20 10.28 -3.95
C GLU A 9 -5.31 9.97 -2.46
N VAL A 10 -4.68 10.77 -1.60
CA VAL A 10 -4.79 10.61 -0.14
C VAL A 10 -6.24 10.82 0.31
N SER A 11 -6.91 11.85 -0.20
CA SER A 11 -8.32 12.08 0.12
C SER A 11 -9.22 10.93 -0.29
N LEU A 12 -8.96 10.34 -1.46
CA LEU A 12 -9.71 9.19 -1.92
C LEU A 12 -9.47 7.97 -1.03
N LEU A 13 -8.22 7.72 -0.65
CA LEU A 13 -7.89 6.64 0.26
C LEU A 13 -8.59 6.80 1.61
N GLU A 14 -8.56 8.01 2.18
CA GLU A 14 -9.26 8.29 3.43
C GLU A 14 -10.77 8.09 3.30
N ALA A 15 -11.37 8.65 2.27
CA ALA A 15 -12.82 8.63 2.08
C ALA A 15 -13.37 7.21 1.88
N THR A 16 -12.58 6.35 1.26
CA THR A 16 -13.00 4.98 0.94
C THR A 16 -12.52 3.93 1.93
N THR A 17 -11.78 4.32 2.97
CA THR A 17 -11.35 3.39 4.00
C THR A 17 -12.53 3.08 4.93
N PRO A 18 -12.90 1.80 5.11
CA PRO A 18 -14.01 1.45 5.99
C PRO A 18 -13.67 1.72 7.45
N GLN A 19 -14.69 1.97 8.25
CA GLN A 19 -14.50 2.22 9.67
C GLN A 19 -14.05 0.94 10.38
N LEU A 20 -13.00 1.08 11.22
CA LEU A 20 -12.39 -0.02 11.95
C LEU A 20 -12.17 0.39 13.40
N GLU A 21 -12.09 -0.60 14.28
CA GLU A 21 -11.66 -0.35 15.64
C GLU A 21 -10.13 -0.29 15.70
N VAL A 22 -9.62 0.78 16.29
CA VAL A 22 -8.17 1.01 16.42
C VAL A 22 -7.83 1.25 17.88
N ARG A 23 -6.66 0.81 18.28
CA ARG A 23 -6.14 0.99 19.65
C ARG A 23 -4.98 1.96 19.65
N GLY A 24 -4.89 2.74 20.71
CA GLY A 24 -3.76 3.65 20.92
C GLY A 24 -3.89 5.00 20.22
N MET A 25 -4.87 5.17 19.36
CA MET A 25 -5.13 6.41 18.66
C MET A 25 -6.56 6.41 18.12
N SER A 26 -7.07 7.58 17.71
CA SER A 26 -8.39 7.66 17.09
C SER A 26 -8.36 7.01 15.70
N PHE A 27 -9.49 6.50 15.26
CA PHE A 27 -9.61 5.95 13.91
C PHE A 27 -9.28 7.01 12.85
N GLU A 28 -9.73 8.24 13.05
CA GLU A 28 -9.47 9.31 12.09
C GLU A 28 -7.98 9.58 11.93
N ALA A 29 -7.23 9.64 13.04
CA ALA A 29 -5.79 9.84 13.00
C ALA A 29 -5.10 8.64 12.34
N TRP A 30 -5.51 7.43 12.68
CA TRP A 30 -4.96 6.22 12.09
C TRP A 30 -5.23 6.16 10.58
N ARG A 31 -6.46 6.46 10.18
CA ARG A 31 -6.86 6.46 8.77
C ARG A 31 -6.00 7.42 7.94
N LYS A 32 -5.78 8.62 8.47
CA LYS A 32 -4.97 9.62 7.80
C LYS A 32 -3.53 9.16 7.66
N GLU A 33 -2.93 8.67 8.73
CA GLU A 33 -1.56 8.18 8.72
C GLU A 33 -1.40 7.00 7.76
N PHE A 34 -2.33 6.07 7.80
CA PHE A 34 -2.34 4.92 6.91
C PHE A 34 -2.42 5.34 5.44
N SER A 35 -3.32 6.27 5.13
CA SER A 35 -3.49 6.76 3.75
C SER A 35 -2.25 7.48 3.25
N VAL A 36 -1.62 8.28 4.09
CA VAL A 36 -0.37 8.98 3.74
C VAL A 36 0.76 7.97 3.48
N ARG A 37 0.87 6.96 4.32
CA ARG A 37 1.90 5.92 4.15
C ARG A 37 1.68 5.11 2.88
N LEU A 38 0.44 4.76 2.56
CA LEU A 38 0.10 4.07 1.32
C LEU A 38 0.51 4.91 0.10
N ARG A 39 0.19 6.20 0.13
CA ARG A 39 0.55 7.10 -0.97
C ARG A 39 2.07 7.22 -1.11
N ARG A 40 2.79 7.34 -0.01
CA ARG A 40 4.26 7.42 -0.04
C ARG A 40 4.86 6.14 -0.61
N ALA A 41 4.33 4.99 -0.20
CA ALA A 41 4.78 3.71 -0.73
C ALA A 41 4.58 3.63 -2.24
N ALA A 42 3.40 4.04 -2.70
CA ALA A 42 3.08 4.07 -4.13
C ALA A 42 4.03 5.01 -4.88
N ASP A 43 4.31 6.18 -4.33
CA ASP A 43 5.21 7.14 -4.96
C ASP A 43 6.62 6.60 -5.09
N ARG A 44 7.12 5.92 -4.07
CA ARG A 44 8.44 5.33 -4.13
C ARG A 44 8.55 4.26 -5.22
N VAL A 45 7.53 3.43 -5.33
CA VAL A 45 7.50 2.41 -6.37
C VAL A 45 7.42 3.06 -7.75
N ARG A 46 6.56 4.07 -7.91
CA ARG A 46 6.42 4.82 -9.16
C ARG A 46 7.74 5.46 -9.58
N GLN A 47 8.44 6.08 -8.64
CA GLN A 47 9.73 6.71 -8.91
C GLN A 47 10.81 5.69 -9.28
N ALA A 48 10.85 4.57 -8.59
CA ALA A 48 11.82 3.51 -8.87
C ALA A 48 11.62 2.95 -10.28
N TYR A 49 10.37 2.74 -10.68
CA TYR A 49 10.05 2.25 -12.01
C TYR A 49 10.37 3.27 -13.09
N CYS A 50 10.04 4.54 -12.87
CA CYS A 50 10.36 5.59 -13.83
C CYS A 50 11.86 5.72 -14.09
N ARG A 51 12.69 5.41 -13.09
CA ARG A 51 14.14 5.44 -13.25
C ARG A 51 14.69 4.27 -14.04
N GLN A 52 14.03 3.12 -13.95
CA GLN A 52 14.49 1.89 -14.62
C GLN A 52 14.06 1.82 -16.07
N THR A 53 13.05 2.59 -16.47
CA THR A 53 12.48 2.50 -17.79
C THR A 53 12.46 3.85 -18.48
N GLU A 54 13.59 4.19 -19.10
CA GLU A 54 13.67 5.40 -19.91
C GLU A 54 12.77 5.32 -21.15
N ASP A 55 12.37 4.11 -21.53
CA ASP A 55 11.56 3.87 -22.72
C ASP A 55 10.07 4.04 -22.51
N GLY A 56 9.63 4.23 -21.28
CA GLY A 56 8.20 4.35 -20.99
C GLY A 56 7.40 3.06 -21.16
N ALA A 57 8.03 1.99 -21.63
CA ALA A 57 7.34 0.74 -21.94
C ALA A 57 6.80 0.02 -20.69
N VAL A 58 7.28 0.35 -19.53
CA VAL A 58 6.91 -0.30 -18.27
C VAL A 58 6.07 0.62 -17.38
N ALA A 59 5.68 1.79 -17.88
CA ALA A 59 4.80 2.69 -17.16
C ALA A 59 3.46 2.01 -16.82
N GLU A 60 3.04 1.02 -17.61
CA GLU A 60 1.83 0.26 -17.37
C GLU A 60 1.91 -0.65 -16.14
N ALA A 61 3.12 -1.02 -15.73
CA ALA A 61 3.33 -1.86 -14.55
C ALA A 61 3.39 -1.08 -13.24
N THR A 62 3.37 0.26 -13.30
CA THR A 62 3.38 1.08 -12.09
C THR A 62 2.06 0.99 -11.34
N ILE A 63 2.11 1.33 -10.06
CA ILE A 63 0.93 1.29 -9.22
C ILE A 63 -0.04 2.41 -9.61
N SER A 64 -1.12 2.06 -10.31
CA SER A 64 -2.21 3.01 -10.58
C SER A 64 -3.00 3.25 -9.28
N THR A 65 -3.83 4.28 -9.29
CA THR A 65 -4.73 4.53 -8.16
C THR A 65 -5.63 3.33 -7.88
N ARG A 66 -6.13 2.66 -8.93
CA ARG A 66 -6.96 1.47 -8.79
C ARG A 66 -6.21 0.33 -8.10
N VAL A 67 -4.97 0.08 -8.51
CA VAL A 67 -4.14 -0.95 -7.90
C VAL A 67 -3.85 -0.62 -6.43
N LEU A 68 -3.59 0.65 -6.15
CA LEU A 68 -3.34 1.10 -4.77
C LEU A 68 -4.57 0.89 -3.87
N LEU A 69 -5.76 1.20 -4.37
CA LEU A 69 -7.00 0.96 -3.63
C LEU A 69 -7.21 -0.53 -3.37
N ARG A 70 -6.95 -1.36 -4.36
CA ARG A 70 -7.05 -2.81 -4.23
C ARG A 70 -6.05 -3.34 -3.20
N PHE A 71 -4.82 -2.85 -3.25
CA PHE A 71 -3.80 -3.21 -2.27
C PHE A 71 -4.24 -2.84 -0.86
N ARG A 72 -4.76 -1.62 -0.68
CA ARG A 72 -5.28 -1.17 0.61
C ARG A 72 -6.35 -2.12 1.13
N ASP A 73 -7.31 -2.49 0.29
CA ASP A 73 -8.40 -3.37 0.69
C ASP A 73 -7.91 -4.75 1.09
N LEU A 74 -6.98 -5.31 0.33
CA LEU A 74 -6.36 -6.59 0.65
C LEU A 74 -5.55 -6.52 1.95
N LEU A 75 -4.87 -5.41 2.16
CA LEU A 75 -4.08 -5.20 3.38
C LEU A 75 -4.98 -5.15 4.61
N LEU A 76 -6.09 -4.39 4.54
CA LEU A 76 -7.05 -4.34 5.63
C LEU A 76 -7.67 -5.70 5.91
N LEU A 77 -8.00 -6.44 4.87
CA LEU A 77 -8.51 -7.80 5.01
C LEU A 77 -7.50 -8.71 5.71
N SER A 78 -6.23 -8.60 5.33
CA SER A 78 -5.16 -9.38 5.95
C SER A 78 -4.93 -9.01 7.41
N TYR A 79 -4.96 -7.71 7.75
CA TYR A 79 -4.83 -7.26 9.13
C TYR A 79 -5.93 -7.81 10.03
N ARG A 80 -7.13 -7.98 9.49
CA ARG A 80 -8.31 -8.47 10.22
C ARG A 80 -8.41 -9.99 10.25
N SER A 81 -7.57 -10.67 9.51
CA SER A 81 -7.55 -12.14 9.48
C SER A 81 -7.12 -12.68 10.85
N PRO A 82 -7.85 -13.66 11.41
CA PRO A 82 -7.45 -14.28 12.69
C PRO A 82 -6.03 -14.84 12.67
N VAL A 83 -5.57 -15.31 11.52
CA VAL A 83 -4.23 -15.89 11.37
C VAL A 83 -3.15 -14.82 11.44
N MET A 84 -3.44 -13.61 10.96
CA MET A 84 -2.44 -12.53 10.82
C MET A 84 -2.68 -11.35 11.74
N LYS A 85 -3.65 -11.44 12.63
CA LYS A 85 -4.08 -10.31 13.48
C LYS A 85 -2.95 -9.70 14.30
N ASN A 86 -2.01 -10.49 14.77
CA ASN A 86 -0.89 -10.02 15.58
C ASN A 86 0.42 -9.93 14.79
N GLU A 87 0.35 -10.03 13.46
CA GLU A 87 1.52 -10.02 12.60
C GLU A 87 1.33 -9.05 11.43
N PRO A 88 1.39 -7.72 11.69
CA PRO A 88 1.12 -6.72 10.66
C PRO A 88 2.10 -6.79 9.48
N ARG A 89 3.34 -7.19 9.71
CA ARG A 89 4.31 -7.32 8.61
C ARG A 89 4.02 -8.52 7.72
N ALA A 90 3.57 -9.63 8.30
CA ALA A 90 3.17 -10.79 7.52
C ALA A 90 1.92 -10.49 6.69
N ALA A 91 0.96 -9.77 7.27
CA ALA A 91 -0.23 -9.31 6.56
C ALA A 91 0.14 -8.41 5.39
N LEU A 92 1.09 -7.50 5.60
CA LEU A 92 1.59 -6.61 4.56
C LEU A 92 2.20 -7.38 3.40
N ARG A 93 3.06 -8.34 3.69
CA ARG A 93 3.69 -9.17 2.65
C ARG A 93 2.67 -9.94 1.84
N ARG A 94 1.66 -10.49 2.51
CA ARG A 94 0.60 -11.23 1.81
C ARG A 94 -0.17 -10.33 0.86
N ALA A 95 -0.56 -9.15 1.32
CA ALA A 95 -1.28 -8.19 0.48
C ALA A 95 -0.44 -7.74 -0.71
N MET A 96 0.84 -7.48 -0.50
CA MET A 96 1.76 -7.11 -1.58
C MET A 96 1.87 -8.21 -2.61
N LYS A 97 2.03 -9.45 -2.17
CA LYS A 97 2.17 -10.59 -3.06
C LYS A 97 0.96 -10.72 -3.98
N ILE A 98 -0.24 -10.54 -3.44
CA ILE A 98 -1.47 -10.67 -4.22
C ILE A 98 -1.69 -9.47 -5.14
N ALA A 99 -1.46 -8.25 -4.65
CA ALA A 99 -1.86 -7.04 -5.36
C ALA A 99 -0.75 -6.45 -6.23
N LEU A 100 0.49 -6.57 -5.82
CA LEU A 100 1.59 -5.85 -6.46
C LEU A 100 2.62 -6.76 -7.12
N THR A 101 3.11 -7.77 -6.41
CA THR A 101 4.28 -8.51 -6.86
C THR A 101 4.00 -9.59 -7.88
N ASP A 102 2.75 -10.02 -8.01
CA ASP A 102 2.37 -10.98 -9.05
C ASP A 102 2.50 -10.39 -10.46
N CYS A 103 2.51 -9.05 -10.56
CA CYS A 103 2.65 -8.35 -11.83
C CYS A 103 4.10 -7.99 -12.14
N LEU A 104 5.04 -8.38 -11.29
CA LEU A 104 6.45 -7.98 -11.39
C LEU A 104 7.36 -9.20 -11.51
N GLU A 105 8.51 -9.00 -12.14
CA GLU A 105 9.55 -10.02 -12.17
C GLU A 105 10.19 -10.13 -10.77
N ASP A 106 10.75 -11.30 -10.45
CA ASP A 106 11.24 -11.63 -9.11
C ASP A 106 12.18 -10.57 -8.51
N ALA A 107 13.10 -10.05 -9.29
CA ALA A 107 14.04 -9.04 -8.80
C ALA A 107 13.33 -7.72 -8.46
N GLY A 108 12.38 -7.32 -9.30
CA GLY A 108 11.58 -6.13 -9.06
C GLY A 108 10.64 -6.29 -7.87
N ALA A 109 10.08 -7.49 -7.71
CA ALA A 109 9.18 -7.79 -6.59
C ALA A 109 9.88 -7.61 -5.24
N LEU A 110 11.11 -8.08 -5.13
CA LEU A 110 11.86 -7.96 -3.87
C LEU A 110 12.16 -6.50 -3.53
N ALA A 111 12.53 -5.71 -4.53
CA ALA A 111 12.79 -4.29 -4.34
C ALA A 111 11.54 -3.53 -3.91
N VAL A 112 10.40 -3.84 -4.53
CA VAL A 112 9.11 -3.25 -4.20
C VAL A 112 8.71 -3.60 -2.77
N GLU A 113 8.87 -4.87 -2.36
CA GLU A 113 8.57 -5.29 -0.99
C GLU A 113 9.33 -4.46 0.03
N LYS A 114 10.61 -4.24 -0.18
CA LYS A 114 11.44 -3.46 0.75
C LYS A 114 11.00 -2.01 0.84
N LEU A 115 10.68 -1.39 -0.28
CA LEU A 115 10.21 0.00 -0.29
C LEU A 115 8.88 0.14 0.44
N VAL A 116 7.95 -0.76 0.18
CA VAL A 116 6.62 -0.72 0.79
C VAL A 116 6.71 -1.02 2.28
N GLU A 117 7.50 -2.01 2.69
CA GLU A 117 7.69 -2.32 4.12
C GLU A 117 8.28 -1.14 4.88
N LEU A 118 9.20 -0.41 4.25
CA LEU A 118 9.82 0.75 4.87
C LEU A 118 8.81 1.86 5.16
N GLU A 119 7.91 2.11 4.22
CA GLU A 119 6.92 3.20 4.34
C GLU A 119 5.72 2.82 5.22
N ILE A 120 5.19 1.62 5.07
CA ILE A 120 3.99 1.20 5.79
C ILE A 120 4.33 0.66 7.17
N GLY A 121 5.41 -0.12 7.28
CA GLY A 121 5.87 -0.65 8.55
C GLY A 121 4.81 -1.51 9.24
N ASP A 122 4.61 -1.23 10.51
CA ASP A 122 3.72 -2.00 11.38
C ASP A 122 2.46 -1.24 11.79
N ILE A 123 1.99 -0.31 10.95
CA ILE A 123 0.81 0.50 11.26
C ILE A 123 -0.43 -0.34 11.55
N GLY A 124 -0.49 -1.55 10.99
CA GLY A 124 -1.59 -2.48 11.24
C GLY A 124 -1.67 -2.98 12.68
N LYS A 125 -0.65 -2.79 13.50
CA LYS A 125 -0.65 -3.20 14.90
C LYS A 125 -1.73 -2.51 15.73
N HIS A 126 -2.21 -1.36 15.27
CA HIS A 126 -3.25 -0.61 15.97
C HIS A 126 -4.66 -1.15 15.71
N ILE A 127 -4.83 -2.04 14.76
CA ILE A 127 -6.15 -2.61 14.47
C ILE A 127 -6.53 -3.61 15.57
N ALA A 128 -7.71 -3.40 16.11
CA ALA A 128 -8.23 -4.22 17.20
C ALA A 128 -8.59 -5.63 16.75
#